data_06f9a168c023ccc98c75d7b306e67ddc
#
_entry.id   06f9a168c023ccc98c75d7b306e67ddc
#
_cell.length_a   1.000
_cell.length_b   1.000
_cell.length_c   1.000
_cell.angle_alpha   90.00
_cell.angle_beta   90.00
_cell.angle_gamma   90.00
#
_symmetry.space_group_name_H-M   'P 1'
#
loop_
_entity.id
_entity.type
_entity.pdbx_description
1 polymer ?
#
loop_
_entity_poly.entity_id
_entity_poly.type
_entity_poly.pdbx_seq_one_letter_code
_entity_poly.pdbx_strand_id
1 'polypeptide(L)'
;MFRNELLDTVRKICSPGKGILAADESTGTIGKRFDNIHLENTHENRFAYRNLLFHTSGLNQYISGVITYEETLFDEKNGVRLIQPLLDNDIVVGIKVDKGVKSLYNHDETVTQGMDDLDIRCKQYYDAGARFAKWRAVLKIDSENHLPSDVSVHENAVTLARYASICIQNGLVPIVEPEILMDGNHDLQTSHDVSVRVLSRVYSELVRHNVDIDCTLLKPNMVRQGVSCTDQIDYVKVGSYTVHAFQQTVPVSMPGVVFLSGGMSETEASVALNEINKCSGTKPWRLTFSYGRALQSSVIQVWEGKDENIEKAQQMLLTLAQNNSLASQGTYDGIVEEVKSLHEKNYVY
;
A
#
# COMPACT_ATOMS: atom_id res chain seq x y z
N MET A 1 -16.58 -14.40 15.47
CA MET A 1 -17.78 -14.27 14.61
C MET A 1 -17.39 -14.11 13.13
N PHE A 2 -16.42 -13.29 12.77
CA PHE A 2 -16.06 -12.94 11.39
C PHE A 2 -14.98 -13.83 10.72
N ARG A 3 -14.37 -14.80 11.42
CA ARG A 3 -13.17 -15.50 10.93
C ARG A 3 -13.29 -16.06 9.50
N ASN A 4 -14.38 -16.72 9.16
CA ASN A 4 -14.56 -17.29 7.82
C ASN A 4 -14.64 -16.20 6.74
N GLU A 5 -15.36 -15.10 7.01
CA GLU A 5 -15.47 -13.97 6.11
C GLU A 5 -14.10 -13.26 5.92
N LEU A 6 -13.32 -13.10 6.99
CA LEU A 6 -11.97 -12.57 6.92
C LEU A 6 -11.06 -13.44 6.05
N LEU A 7 -11.08 -14.76 6.23
CA LEU A 7 -10.30 -15.70 5.41
C LEU A 7 -10.73 -15.68 3.95
N ASP A 8 -12.03 -15.57 3.66
CA ASP A 8 -12.53 -15.47 2.28
C ASP A 8 -12.11 -14.13 1.63
N THR A 9 -12.15 -13.04 2.39
CA THR A 9 -11.65 -11.74 1.95
C THR A 9 -10.16 -11.80 1.62
N VAL A 10 -9.36 -12.39 2.50
CA VAL A 10 -7.92 -12.58 2.28
C VAL A 10 -7.65 -13.39 1.00
N ARG A 11 -8.38 -14.51 0.80
CA ARG A 11 -8.23 -15.34 -0.40
C ARG A 11 -8.54 -14.56 -1.67
N LYS A 12 -9.61 -13.75 -1.67
CA LYS A 12 -9.96 -12.89 -2.80
C LYS A 12 -8.85 -11.87 -3.10
N ILE A 13 -8.36 -11.17 -2.09
CA ILE A 13 -7.29 -10.18 -2.25
C ILE A 13 -6.01 -10.85 -2.77
N CYS A 14 -5.65 -12.01 -2.23
CA CYS A 14 -4.46 -12.78 -2.62
C CYS A 14 -4.63 -13.63 -3.88
N SER A 15 -5.61 -13.37 -4.72
CA SER A 15 -5.81 -14.10 -5.99
C SER A 15 -4.57 -14.00 -6.89
N PRO A 16 -4.15 -15.09 -7.55
CA PRO A 16 -2.99 -15.07 -8.45
C PRO A 16 -3.11 -14.00 -9.54
N GLY A 17 -2.02 -13.27 -9.81
CA GLY A 17 -1.97 -12.22 -10.82
C GLY A 17 -2.81 -10.98 -10.50
N LYS A 18 -3.27 -10.81 -9.27
CA LYS A 18 -4.03 -9.63 -8.86
C LYS A 18 -3.35 -8.92 -7.70
N GLY A 19 -3.60 -7.61 -7.61
CA GLY A 19 -3.13 -6.78 -6.52
C GLY A 19 -4.17 -5.74 -6.10
N ILE A 20 -3.73 -4.73 -5.39
CA ILE A 20 -4.58 -3.68 -4.82
C ILE A 20 -4.27 -2.34 -5.47
N LEU A 21 -5.31 -1.61 -5.89
CA LEU A 21 -5.23 -0.19 -6.20
C LEU A 21 -5.37 0.61 -4.90
N ALA A 22 -4.32 1.31 -4.50
CA ALA A 22 -4.38 2.23 -3.36
C ALA A 22 -4.86 3.60 -3.85
N ALA A 23 -6.16 3.83 -3.74
CA ALA A 23 -6.85 5.07 -4.12
C ALA A 23 -7.34 5.83 -2.88
N ASP A 24 -6.53 5.81 -1.82
CA ASP A 24 -6.85 6.26 -0.47
C ASP A 24 -6.17 7.58 -0.08
N GLU A 25 -5.75 8.35 -1.08
CA GLU A 25 -5.18 9.66 -0.85
C GLU A 25 -6.18 10.55 -0.09
N SER A 26 -5.71 11.19 1.00
CA SER A 26 -6.48 12.21 1.70
C SER A 26 -6.75 13.41 0.78
N THR A 27 -7.71 14.24 1.14
CA THR A 27 -8.03 15.47 0.40
C THR A 27 -6.79 16.34 0.13
N GLY A 28 -5.89 16.47 1.11
CA GLY A 28 -4.65 17.22 0.93
C GLY A 28 -3.65 16.53 0.00
N THR A 29 -3.57 15.20 0.06
CA THR A 29 -2.65 14.42 -0.76
C THR A 29 -3.07 14.40 -2.23
N ILE A 30 -4.36 14.19 -2.51
CA ILE A 30 -4.84 14.22 -3.90
C ILE A 30 -4.74 15.63 -4.48
N GLY A 31 -4.92 16.68 -3.67
CA GLY A 31 -4.72 18.06 -4.08
C GLY A 31 -3.32 18.30 -4.63
N LYS A 32 -2.27 17.86 -3.93
CA LYS A 32 -0.88 17.96 -4.41
C LYS A 32 -0.67 17.25 -5.76
N ARG A 33 -1.41 16.17 -6.03
CA ARG A 33 -1.34 15.48 -7.35
C ARG A 33 -2.07 16.26 -8.43
N PHE A 34 -3.20 16.89 -8.10
CA PHE A 34 -3.94 17.76 -9.00
C PHE A 34 -3.18 19.04 -9.35
N ASP A 35 -2.38 19.58 -8.42
CA ASP A 35 -1.50 20.73 -8.68
C ASP A 35 -0.55 20.46 -9.86
N ASN A 36 -0.08 19.23 -10.03
CA ASN A 36 0.81 18.85 -11.14
C ASN A 36 0.15 18.91 -12.53
N ILE A 37 -1.18 18.93 -12.59
CA ILE A 37 -1.99 19.06 -13.82
C ILE A 37 -2.81 20.35 -13.83
N HIS A 38 -2.53 21.27 -12.90
CA HIS A 38 -3.23 22.55 -12.74
C HIS A 38 -4.76 22.40 -12.54
N LEU A 39 -5.19 21.35 -11.89
CA LEU A 39 -6.59 21.07 -11.58
C LEU A 39 -6.91 21.48 -10.14
N GLU A 40 -8.00 22.23 -9.98
CA GLU A 40 -8.46 22.63 -8.64
C GLU A 40 -8.91 21.43 -7.81
N ASN A 41 -8.54 21.43 -6.53
CA ASN A 41 -8.91 20.36 -5.60
C ASN A 41 -10.32 20.55 -5.04
N THR A 42 -11.34 20.45 -5.90
CA THR A 42 -12.76 20.46 -5.48
C THR A 42 -13.26 19.04 -5.20
N HIS A 43 -14.39 18.94 -4.51
CA HIS A 43 -15.06 17.64 -4.29
C HIS A 43 -15.45 17.00 -5.65
N GLU A 44 -15.97 17.79 -6.59
CA GLU A 44 -16.38 17.33 -7.92
C GLU A 44 -15.21 16.71 -8.67
N ASN A 45 -14.03 17.33 -8.63
CA ASN A 45 -12.84 16.82 -9.30
C ASN A 45 -12.31 15.55 -8.63
N ARG A 46 -12.35 15.48 -7.29
CA ARG A 46 -12.00 14.25 -6.58
C ARG A 46 -12.96 13.11 -6.89
N PHE A 47 -14.26 13.40 -6.92
CA PHE A 47 -15.29 12.43 -7.34
C PHE A 47 -15.06 11.97 -8.77
N ALA A 48 -14.87 12.88 -9.73
CA ALA A 48 -14.65 12.56 -11.14
C ALA A 48 -13.41 11.65 -11.32
N TYR A 49 -12.33 11.96 -10.63
CA TYR A 49 -11.11 11.15 -10.69
C TYR A 49 -11.32 9.74 -10.12
N ARG A 50 -11.95 9.59 -8.95
CA ARG A 50 -12.26 8.27 -8.37
C ARG A 50 -13.22 7.48 -9.23
N ASN A 51 -14.22 8.16 -9.79
CA ASN A 51 -15.19 7.57 -10.70
C ASN A 51 -14.52 7.02 -11.97
N LEU A 52 -13.56 7.75 -12.55
CA LEU A 52 -12.75 7.30 -13.68
C LEU A 52 -12.03 5.98 -13.33
N LEU A 53 -11.35 5.91 -12.19
CA LEU A 53 -10.61 4.73 -11.77
C LEU A 53 -11.54 3.52 -11.60
N PHE A 54 -12.68 3.68 -10.92
CA PHE A 54 -13.57 2.60 -10.54
C PHE A 54 -14.42 2.07 -11.69
N HIS A 55 -14.67 2.89 -12.72
CA HIS A 55 -15.36 2.49 -13.94
C HIS A 55 -14.43 1.97 -15.06
N THR A 56 -13.16 1.72 -14.76
CA THR A 56 -12.23 1.13 -15.72
C THR A 56 -12.65 -0.30 -16.04
N SER A 57 -13.13 -0.52 -17.25
CA SER A 57 -13.59 -1.83 -17.71
C SER A 57 -12.45 -2.85 -17.73
N GLY A 58 -12.67 -4.05 -17.19
CA GLY A 58 -11.66 -5.11 -17.12
C GLY A 58 -10.65 -4.96 -15.97
N LEU A 59 -10.77 -3.94 -15.12
CA LEU A 59 -9.87 -3.72 -13.98
C LEU A 59 -9.82 -4.92 -13.05
N ASN A 60 -10.94 -5.60 -12.84
CA ASN A 60 -11.06 -6.79 -12.01
C ASN A 60 -10.25 -8.01 -12.50
N GLN A 61 -9.70 -7.97 -13.70
CA GLN A 61 -8.77 -9.00 -14.19
C GLN A 61 -7.43 -8.92 -13.44
N TYR A 62 -7.00 -7.72 -13.03
CA TYR A 62 -5.69 -7.45 -12.45
C TYR A 62 -5.76 -6.88 -11.03
N ILE A 63 -6.90 -6.33 -10.62
CA ILE A 63 -7.12 -5.73 -9.31
C ILE A 63 -8.17 -6.53 -8.55
N SER A 64 -7.79 -7.01 -7.36
CA SER A 64 -8.67 -7.74 -6.44
C SER A 64 -9.25 -6.87 -5.33
N GLY A 65 -8.62 -5.73 -5.04
CA GLY A 65 -9.06 -4.83 -3.99
C GLY A 65 -8.72 -3.37 -4.30
N VAL A 66 -9.49 -2.46 -3.72
CA VAL A 66 -9.25 -1.01 -3.79
C VAL A 66 -9.29 -0.44 -2.38
N ILE A 67 -8.22 0.26 -1.97
CA ILE A 67 -8.25 1.03 -0.71
C ILE A 67 -8.89 2.38 -1.01
N THR A 68 -9.93 2.74 -0.30
CA THR A 68 -10.60 4.04 -0.44
C THR A 68 -10.23 4.99 0.71
N TYR A 69 -10.43 6.28 0.48
CA TYR A 69 -10.50 7.30 1.52
C TYR A 69 -11.95 7.40 2.05
N GLU A 70 -12.14 7.94 3.24
CA GLU A 70 -13.46 8.01 3.89
C GLU A 70 -14.51 8.74 3.04
N GLU A 71 -14.17 9.91 2.47
CA GLU A 71 -15.02 10.64 1.52
C GLU A 71 -15.50 9.70 0.40
N THR A 72 -14.56 9.00 -0.25
CA THR A 72 -14.83 8.11 -1.39
C THR A 72 -15.74 6.93 -1.03
N LEU A 73 -15.58 6.38 0.18
CA LEU A 73 -16.40 5.24 0.64
C LEU A 73 -17.88 5.62 0.79
N PHE A 74 -18.14 6.84 1.27
CA PHE A 74 -19.51 7.32 1.54
C PHE A 74 -20.10 8.17 0.43
N ASP A 75 -19.30 8.54 -0.57
CA ASP A 75 -19.75 9.39 -1.67
C ASP A 75 -20.79 8.69 -2.54
N GLU A 76 -21.78 9.46 -2.95
CA GLU A 76 -22.82 9.03 -3.88
C GLU A 76 -23.24 10.18 -4.82
N LYS A 77 -23.73 9.84 -5.99
CA LYS A 77 -24.32 10.78 -6.95
C LYS A 77 -25.59 10.18 -7.53
N ASN A 78 -26.71 10.92 -7.44
CA ASN A 78 -28.02 10.49 -7.91
C ASN A 78 -28.47 9.13 -7.32
N GLY A 79 -28.17 8.88 -6.04
CA GLY A 79 -28.52 7.63 -5.35
C GLY A 79 -27.64 6.43 -5.72
N VAL A 80 -26.55 6.62 -6.50
CA VAL A 80 -25.57 5.57 -6.83
C VAL A 80 -24.28 5.85 -6.07
N ARG A 81 -23.82 4.88 -5.30
CA ARG A 81 -22.59 4.99 -4.51
C ARG A 81 -21.37 4.94 -5.43
N LEU A 82 -20.37 5.76 -5.13
CA LEU A 82 -19.12 5.82 -5.92
C LEU A 82 -18.39 4.47 -5.97
N ILE A 83 -18.50 3.66 -4.93
CA ILE A 83 -17.91 2.32 -4.87
C ILE A 83 -18.73 1.21 -5.56
N GLN A 84 -19.94 1.52 -6.06
CA GLN A 84 -20.83 0.50 -6.65
C GLN A 84 -20.17 -0.27 -7.79
N PRO A 85 -19.44 0.36 -8.73
CA PRO A 85 -18.76 -0.36 -9.81
C PRO A 85 -17.73 -1.38 -9.31
N LEU A 86 -17.08 -1.13 -8.17
CA LEU A 86 -16.15 -2.09 -7.56
C LEU A 86 -16.89 -3.32 -7.06
N LEU A 87 -18.01 -3.11 -6.36
CA LEU A 87 -18.85 -4.20 -5.83
C LEU A 87 -19.43 -5.06 -6.96
N ASP A 88 -19.94 -4.43 -8.02
CA ASP A 88 -20.53 -5.10 -9.19
C ASP A 88 -19.50 -5.96 -9.96
N ASN A 89 -18.22 -5.61 -9.87
CA ASN A 89 -17.11 -6.33 -10.49
C ASN A 89 -16.34 -7.25 -9.53
N ASP A 90 -16.90 -7.57 -8.37
CA ASP A 90 -16.29 -8.43 -7.33
C ASP A 90 -14.89 -7.95 -6.87
N ILE A 91 -14.64 -6.64 -6.91
CA ILE A 91 -13.44 -6.02 -6.35
C ILE A 91 -13.71 -5.68 -4.89
N VAL A 92 -12.85 -6.16 -3.99
CA VAL A 92 -13.01 -5.96 -2.55
C VAL A 92 -12.74 -4.50 -2.20
N VAL A 93 -13.66 -3.87 -1.50
CA VAL A 93 -13.51 -2.48 -1.03
C VAL A 93 -12.80 -2.46 0.31
N GLY A 94 -11.78 -1.64 0.42
CA GLY A 94 -11.04 -1.37 1.64
C GLY A 94 -11.05 0.10 1.99
N ILE A 95 -10.56 0.42 3.18
CA ILE A 95 -10.60 1.76 3.77
C ILE A 95 -9.31 2.12 4.50
N LYS A 96 -8.78 3.32 4.26
CA LYS A 96 -7.73 3.92 5.08
C LYS A 96 -8.34 4.41 6.39
N VAL A 97 -7.93 3.84 7.52
CA VAL A 97 -8.49 4.15 8.83
C VAL A 97 -7.59 5.01 9.72
N ASP A 98 -6.30 5.11 9.39
CA ASP A 98 -5.39 6.03 10.09
C ASP A 98 -5.73 7.50 9.80
N LYS A 99 -5.37 8.38 10.72
CA LYS A 99 -5.57 9.84 10.63
C LYS A 99 -4.25 10.59 10.45
N GLY A 100 -3.27 9.95 9.80
CA GLY A 100 -1.96 10.52 9.52
C GLY A 100 -1.00 10.42 10.71
N VAL A 101 0.22 10.94 10.52
CA VAL A 101 1.31 10.86 11.49
C VAL A 101 1.41 12.11 12.36
N LYS A 102 1.94 11.92 13.57
CA LYS A 102 2.32 12.98 14.52
C LYS A 102 3.75 12.78 14.95
N SER A 103 4.42 13.89 15.26
CA SER A 103 5.76 13.85 15.81
C SER A 103 5.80 13.03 17.10
N LEU A 104 6.78 12.16 17.20
CA LEU A 104 7.17 11.52 18.45
C LEU A 104 8.09 12.50 19.17
N TYR A 105 7.52 13.24 20.14
CA TYR A 105 8.20 14.34 20.81
C TYR A 105 9.58 13.93 21.36
N ASN A 106 10.56 14.80 21.17
CA ASN A 106 11.99 14.62 21.43
C ASN A 106 12.73 13.68 20.45
N HIS A 107 12.07 13.27 19.37
CA HIS A 107 12.67 12.48 18.29
C HIS A 107 12.26 13.07 16.94
N ASP A 108 13.16 13.02 15.94
CA ASP A 108 12.84 13.35 14.55
C ASP A 108 12.16 12.12 13.88
N GLU A 109 11.12 11.62 14.52
CA GLU A 109 10.37 10.45 14.15
C GLU A 109 8.89 10.67 14.38
N THR A 110 8.08 9.74 13.89
CA THR A 110 6.62 9.87 13.93
C THR A 110 5.94 8.62 14.48
N VAL A 111 4.74 8.82 15.00
CA VAL A 111 3.76 7.78 15.31
C VAL A 111 2.44 8.12 14.62
N THR A 112 1.72 7.09 14.20
CA THR A 112 0.45 7.28 13.48
C THR A 112 -0.71 7.36 14.45
N GLN A 113 -1.61 8.31 14.24
CA GLN A 113 -2.80 8.54 15.06
C GLN A 113 -4.08 8.04 14.40
N GLY A 114 -5.16 7.94 15.19
CA GLY A 114 -6.48 7.51 14.71
C GLY A 114 -7.05 6.32 15.49
N MET A 115 -6.51 6.03 16.69
CA MET A 115 -7.01 4.96 17.57
C MET A 115 -8.32 5.31 18.26
N ASP A 116 -8.55 6.61 18.51
CA ASP A 116 -9.76 7.05 19.18
C ASP A 116 -10.98 6.70 18.31
N ASP A 117 -11.96 6.04 18.93
CA ASP A 117 -13.20 5.58 18.30
C ASP A 117 -13.00 4.69 17.06
N LEU A 118 -11.83 4.03 16.94
CA LEU A 118 -11.53 3.20 15.78
C LEU A 118 -12.49 2.01 15.64
N ASP A 119 -12.91 1.41 16.73
CA ASP A 119 -13.90 0.33 16.77
C ASP A 119 -15.26 0.78 16.20
N ILE A 120 -15.74 1.96 16.60
CA ILE A 120 -16.98 2.54 16.09
C ILE A 120 -16.86 2.82 14.58
N ARG A 121 -15.75 3.43 14.15
CA ARG A 121 -15.49 3.71 12.73
C ARG A 121 -15.36 2.44 11.90
N CYS A 122 -14.67 1.43 12.40
CA CYS A 122 -14.54 0.15 11.70
C CYS A 122 -15.91 -0.50 11.46
N LYS A 123 -16.81 -0.45 12.45
CA LYS A 123 -18.17 -0.94 12.27
C LYS A 123 -18.93 -0.16 11.18
N GLN A 124 -18.84 1.18 11.19
CA GLN A 124 -19.47 2.02 10.17
C GLN A 124 -18.93 1.70 8.77
N TYR A 125 -17.62 1.51 8.63
CA TYR A 125 -16.98 1.16 7.35
C TYR A 125 -17.39 -0.25 6.88
N TYR A 126 -17.49 -1.20 7.79
CA TYR A 126 -17.98 -2.54 7.47
C TYR A 126 -19.44 -2.49 6.98
N ASP A 127 -20.31 -1.76 7.68
CA ASP A 127 -21.72 -1.56 7.30
C ASP A 127 -21.83 -0.83 5.94
N ALA A 128 -20.87 0.07 5.63
CA ALA A 128 -20.76 0.73 4.34
C ALA A 128 -20.22 -0.16 3.21
N GLY A 129 -19.78 -1.38 3.48
CA GLY A 129 -19.34 -2.35 2.47
C GLY A 129 -17.83 -2.58 2.40
N ALA A 130 -17.02 -1.92 3.22
CA ALA A 130 -15.61 -2.25 3.33
C ALA A 130 -15.41 -3.65 3.94
N ARG A 131 -14.37 -4.36 3.50
CA ARG A 131 -13.99 -5.69 4.00
C ARG A 131 -12.54 -5.80 4.44
N PHE A 132 -11.74 -4.77 4.16
CA PHE A 132 -10.40 -4.65 4.68
C PHE A 132 -10.07 -3.20 5.05
N ALA A 133 -9.10 -3.04 5.92
CA ALA A 133 -8.63 -1.74 6.37
C ALA A 133 -7.12 -1.59 6.14
N LYS A 134 -6.62 -0.36 6.08
CA LYS A 134 -5.20 -0.09 5.96
C LYS A 134 -4.79 0.96 7.01
N TRP A 135 -3.66 0.70 7.66
CA TRP A 135 -2.99 1.61 8.59
C TRP A 135 -1.51 1.67 8.30
N ARG A 136 -1.01 2.86 8.02
CA ARG A 136 0.40 3.12 7.71
C ARG A 136 1.14 3.64 8.93
N ALA A 137 2.24 2.99 9.30
CA ALA A 137 3.28 3.54 10.16
C ALA A 137 4.45 4.01 9.30
N VAL A 138 5.16 5.05 9.72
CA VAL A 138 6.27 5.64 8.97
C VAL A 138 7.53 5.64 9.82
N LEU A 139 8.56 4.98 9.29
CA LEU A 139 9.89 4.93 9.91
C LEU A 139 10.92 5.46 8.90
N LYS A 140 12.00 6.03 9.40
CA LYS A 140 13.07 6.54 8.53
C LYS A 140 14.41 5.97 8.96
N ILE A 141 15.29 5.74 8.00
CA ILE A 141 16.69 5.35 8.26
C ILE A 141 17.54 6.61 8.26
N ASP A 142 18.29 6.79 9.35
CA ASP A 142 19.33 7.79 9.48
C ASP A 142 20.45 7.19 10.35
N SER A 143 21.49 6.68 9.72
CA SER A 143 22.56 5.96 10.42
C SER A 143 23.37 6.87 11.34
N GLU A 144 23.47 8.17 11.04
CA GLU A 144 24.20 9.15 11.86
C GLU A 144 23.47 9.41 13.18
N ASN A 145 22.14 9.43 13.14
CA ASN A 145 21.28 9.66 14.28
C ASN A 145 20.70 8.36 14.88
N HIS A 146 21.17 7.19 14.43
CA HIS A 146 20.72 5.86 14.89
C HIS A 146 19.20 5.64 14.74
N LEU A 147 18.59 6.16 13.64
CA LEU A 147 17.17 5.97 13.34
C LEU A 147 16.93 4.75 12.41
N PRO A 148 15.77 4.10 12.55
CA PRO A 148 14.70 4.35 13.51
C PRO A 148 15.12 3.97 14.93
N SER A 149 14.72 4.78 15.93
CA SER A 149 14.97 4.48 17.35
C SER A 149 14.16 3.28 17.82
N ASP A 150 14.60 2.64 18.92
CA ASP A 150 13.83 1.53 19.53
C ASP A 150 12.45 1.99 20.01
N VAL A 151 12.33 3.24 20.45
CA VAL A 151 11.06 3.83 20.85
C VAL A 151 10.11 3.93 19.66
N SER A 152 10.58 4.48 18.55
CA SER A 152 9.76 4.61 17.32
C SER A 152 9.32 3.25 16.78
N VAL A 153 10.25 2.29 16.73
CA VAL A 153 9.93 0.92 16.28
C VAL A 153 8.90 0.27 17.18
N HIS A 154 9.04 0.45 18.51
CA HIS A 154 8.10 -0.12 19.48
C HIS A 154 6.72 0.51 19.41
N GLU A 155 6.61 1.84 19.48
CA GLU A 155 5.33 2.56 19.48
C GLU A 155 4.53 2.28 18.20
N ASN A 156 5.20 2.29 17.04
CA ASN A 156 4.56 1.97 15.77
C ASN A 156 4.12 0.50 15.70
N ALA A 157 4.91 -0.45 16.21
CA ALA A 157 4.54 -1.87 16.23
C ALA A 157 3.34 -2.14 17.14
N VAL A 158 3.29 -1.54 18.34
CA VAL A 158 2.15 -1.63 19.28
C VAL A 158 0.90 -1.03 18.65
N THR A 159 1.04 0.12 18.00
CA THR A 159 -0.07 0.80 17.31
C THR A 159 -0.65 -0.05 16.18
N LEU A 160 0.21 -0.65 15.34
CA LEU A 160 -0.18 -1.56 14.27
C LEU A 160 -0.89 -2.81 14.81
N ALA A 161 -0.42 -3.36 15.93
CA ALA A 161 -1.04 -4.55 16.54
C ALA A 161 -2.42 -4.25 17.13
N ARG A 162 -2.56 -3.11 17.83
CA ARG A 162 -3.86 -2.65 18.35
C ARG A 162 -4.87 -2.40 17.25
N TYR A 163 -4.46 -1.69 16.20
CA TYR A 163 -5.27 -1.46 15.01
C TYR A 163 -5.75 -2.78 14.40
N ALA A 164 -4.82 -3.73 14.19
CA ALA A 164 -5.16 -5.02 13.58
C ALA A 164 -6.19 -5.81 14.41
N SER A 165 -6.02 -5.84 15.74
CA SER A 165 -6.98 -6.49 16.64
C SER A 165 -8.38 -5.87 16.53
N ILE A 166 -8.49 -4.53 16.52
CA ILE A 166 -9.77 -3.82 16.40
C ILE A 166 -10.43 -4.14 15.05
N CYS A 167 -9.69 -4.13 13.95
CA CYS A 167 -10.22 -4.43 12.62
C CYS A 167 -10.79 -5.84 12.54
N ILE A 168 -10.06 -6.85 13.00
CA ILE A 168 -10.51 -8.26 13.01
C ILE A 168 -11.81 -8.42 13.79
N GLN A 169 -11.94 -7.77 14.95
CA GLN A 169 -13.15 -7.82 15.76
C GLN A 169 -14.38 -7.21 15.06
N ASN A 170 -14.16 -6.30 14.11
CA ASN A 170 -15.19 -5.64 13.33
C ASN A 170 -15.34 -6.17 11.89
N GLY A 171 -14.77 -7.34 11.57
CA GLY A 171 -14.94 -7.98 10.27
C GLY A 171 -14.10 -7.39 9.12
N LEU A 172 -13.09 -6.58 9.43
CA LEU A 172 -12.17 -6.00 8.45
C LEU A 172 -10.81 -6.71 8.50
N VAL A 173 -10.31 -7.19 7.36
CA VAL A 173 -8.93 -7.69 7.23
C VAL A 173 -7.96 -6.53 7.39
N PRO A 174 -7.07 -6.52 8.40
CA PRO A 174 -6.11 -5.44 8.55
C PRO A 174 -4.93 -5.61 7.59
N ILE A 175 -4.65 -4.59 6.79
CA ILE A 175 -3.36 -4.42 6.11
C ILE A 175 -2.42 -3.66 7.05
N VAL A 176 -1.40 -4.35 7.53
CA VAL A 176 -0.37 -3.81 8.42
C VAL A 176 0.74 -3.20 7.55
N GLU A 177 0.91 -1.87 7.59
CA GLU A 177 1.84 -1.14 6.71
C GLU A 177 2.96 -0.46 7.51
N PRO A 178 4.03 -1.19 7.91
CA PRO A 178 5.22 -0.59 8.52
C PRO A 178 6.17 -0.09 7.42
N GLU A 179 5.92 1.09 6.87
CA GLU A 179 6.74 1.66 5.81
C GLU A 179 8.05 2.24 6.35
N ILE A 180 9.17 1.77 5.80
CA ILE A 180 10.49 2.38 5.96
C ILE A 180 10.72 3.25 4.73
N LEU A 181 10.88 4.56 4.94
CA LEU A 181 11.05 5.54 3.87
C LEU A 181 12.35 5.27 3.08
N MET A 182 12.29 5.57 1.78
CA MET A 182 13.47 5.51 0.90
C MET A 182 14.37 6.76 1.04
N ASP A 183 14.00 7.73 1.87
CA ASP A 183 14.81 8.90 2.14
C ASP A 183 16.15 8.50 2.78
N GLY A 184 17.22 9.22 2.43
CA GLY A 184 18.55 8.99 2.98
C GLY A 184 19.52 8.34 1.99
N ASN A 185 20.73 8.05 2.49
CA ASN A 185 21.86 7.54 1.73
C ASN A 185 22.28 6.10 2.14
N HIS A 186 21.42 5.44 2.91
CA HIS A 186 21.70 4.08 3.39
C HIS A 186 21.85 3.08 2.22
N ASP A 187 22.73 2.12 2.38
CA ASP A 187 22.94 1.05 1.44
C ASP A 187 21.87 -0.08 1.57
N LEU A 188 21.95 -1.04 0.67
CA LEU A 188 21.03 -2.16 0.62
C LEU A 188 21.07 -3.04 1.88
N GLN A 189 22.29 -3.25 2.46
CA GLN A 189 22.45 -4.04 3.67
C GLN A 189 21.82 -3.36 4.88
N THR A 190 22.04 -2.08 5.05
CA THR A 190 21.41 -1.28 6.11
C THR A 190 19.88 -1.33 6.03
N SER A 191 19.34 -1.18 4.80
CA SER A 191 17.90 -1.30 4.57
C SER A 191 17.36 -2.68 4.97
N HIS A 192 18.09 -3.75 4.64
CA HIS A 192 17.75 -5.11 5.03
C HIS A 192 17.71 -5.27 6.55
N ASP A 193 18.75 -4.86 7.25
CA ASP A 193 18.89 -5.06 8.69
C ASP A 193 17.83 -4.28 9.47
N VAL A 194 17.51 -3.06 9.03
CA VAL A 194 16.41 -2.27 9.58
C VAL A 194 15.07 -2.94 9.30
N SER A 195 14.86 -3.46 8.08
CA SER A 195 13.62 -4.18 7.74
C SER A 195 13.42 -5.41 8.61
N VAL A 196 14.47 -6.21 8.84
CA VAL A 196 14.43 -7.37 9.74
C VAL A 196 14.08 -6.94 11.17
N ARG A 197 14.72 -5.89 11.70
CA ARG A 197 14.43 -5.37 13.04
C ARG A 197 12.99 -4.90 13.19
N VAL A 198 12.50 -4.10 12.24
CA VAL A 198 11.14 -3.54 12.27
C VAL A 198 10.09 -4.64 12.16
N LEU A 199 10.22 -5.53 11.17
CA LEU A 199 9.25 -6.61 10.95
C LEU A 199 9.23 -7.61 12.12
N SER A 200 10.39 -7.97 12.68
CA SER A 200 10.46 -8.81 13.88
C SER A 200 9.68 -8.21 15.05
N ARG A 201 9.80 -6.90 15.25
CA ARG A 201 9.06 -6.21 16.30
C ARG A 201 7.57 -6.17 16.01
N VAL A 202 7.17 -5.87 14.77
CA VAL A 202 5.76 -5.84 14.36
C VAL A 202 5.10 -7.20 14.60
N TYR A 203 5.71 -8.31 14.16
CA TYR A 203 5.13 -9.63 14.38
C TYR A 203 5.13 -10.06 15.85
N SER A 204 6.15 -9.67 16.62
CA SER A 204 6.14 -9.87 18.07
C SER A 204 4.93 -9.20 18.73
N GLU A 205 4.62 -7.97 18.35
CA GLU A 205 3.48 -7.25 18.92
C GLU A 205 2.13 -7.79 18.40
N LEU A 206 2.02 -8.18 17.13
CA LEU A 206 0.82 -8.83 16.62
C LEU A 206 0.47 -10.10 17.40
N VAL A 207 1.47 -10.96 17.67
CA VAL A 207 1.29 -12.17 18.49
C VAL A 207 0.90 -11.82 19.93
N ARG A 208 1.55 -10.84 20.56
CA ARG A 208 1.24 -10.41 21.94
C ARG A 208 -0.18 -9.85 22.08
N HIS A 209 -0.72 -9.26 21.02
CA HIS A 209 -2.10 -8.75 20.96
C HIS A 209 -3.11 -9.80 20.49
N ASN A 210 -2.71 -11.07 20.39
CA ASN A 210 -3.55 -12.18 19.93
C ASN A 210 -4.19 -11.93 18.56
N VAL A 211 -3.45 -11.29 17.64
CA VAL A 211 -3.91 -11.06 16.28
C VAL A 211 -3.80 -12.36 15.48
N ASP A 212 -4.87 -12.73 14.83
CA ASP A 212 -4.96 -13.90 13.94
C ASP A 212 -4.18 -13.59 12.64
N ILE A 213 -2.92 -14.02 12.55
CA ILE A 213 -2.00 -13.66 11.44
C ILE A 213 -2.54 -14.08 10.08
N ASP A 214 -3.22 -15.22 9.96
CA ASP A 214 -3.83 -15.70 8.72
C ASP A 214 -5.06 -14.88 8.27
N CYS A 215 -5.55 -13.97 9.11
CA CYS A 215 -6.57 -12.98 8.79
C CYS A 215 -6.01 -11.57 8.54
N THR A 216 -4.69 -11.44 8.33
CA THR A 216 -4.02 -10.15 8.09
C THR A 216 -3.29 -10.13 6.75
N LEU A 217 -2.89 -8.95 6.29
CA LEU A 217 -1.97 -8.77 5.16
C LEU A 217 -0.84 -7.82 5.57
N LEU A 218 0.36 -8.06 5.05
CA LEU A 218 1.50 -7.18 5.24
C LEU A 218 1.65 -6.25 4.03
N LYS A 219 1.84 -4.95 4.27
CA LYS A 219 2.17 -3.97 3.22
C LYS A 219 3.49 -3.27 3.52
N PRO A 220 4.62 -3.90 3.22
CA PRO A 220 5.94 -3.34 3.45
C PRO A 220 6.45 -2.60 2.22
N ASN A 221 7.51 -1.80 2.40
CA ASN A 221 8.41 -1.43 1.31
C ASN A 221 9.22 -2.67 0.83
N MET A 222 9.74 -2.60 -0.38
CA MET A 222 10.79 -3.50 -0.84
C MET A 222 12.12 -3.09 -0.21
N VAL A 223 12.98 -4.06 0.12
CA VAL A 223 14.32 -3.76 0.65
C VAL A 223 15.18 -3.18 -0.48
N ARG A 224 15.51 -1.89 -0.39
CA ARG A 224 16.35 -1.19 -1.36
C ARG A 224 17.15 -0.09 -0.67
N GLN A 225 18.21 0.37 -1.34
CA GLN A 225 19.01 1.50 -0.88
C GLN A 225 18.20 2.82 -0.92
N GLY A 226 18.63 3.77 -0.12
CA GLY A 226 18.09 5.12 -0.07
C GLY A 226 18.27 5.87 -1.40
N VAL A 227 17.38 6.84 -1.66
CA VAL A 227 17.38 7.60 -2.93
C VAL A 227 18.62 8.48 -3.11
N SER A 228 19.35 8.79 -2.04
CA SER A 228 20.61 9.53 -2.07
C SER A 228 21.85 8.62 -2.02
N CYS A 229 21.66 7.30 -2.01
CA CYS A 229 22.78 6.35 -2.14
C CYS A 229 23.36 6.44 -3.54
N THR A 230 24.69 6.45 -3.63
CA THR A 230 25.40 6.55 -4.91
C THR A 230 25.58 5.23 -5.63
N ASP A 231 25.30 4.11 -4.96
CA ASP A 231 25.41 2.79 -5.55
C ASP A 231 24.33 2.58 -6.61
N GLN A 232 24.71 1.96 -7.72
CA GLN A 232 23.75 1.58 -8.75
C GLN A 232 22.75 0.56 -8.23
N ILE A 233 21.48 0.76 -8.53
CA ILE A 233 20.41 -0.15 -8.12
C ILE A 233 20.50 -1.45 -8.92
N ASP A 234 20.57 -2.56 -8.21
CA ASP A 234 20.49 -3.91 -8.74
C ASP A 234 19.18 -4.57 -8.28
N TYR A 235 18.19 -4.63 -9.17
CA TYR A 235 16.86 -5.16 -8.83
C TYR A 235 16.86 -6.65 -8.50
N VAL A 236 17.83 -7.44 -9.00
CA VAL A 236 17.99 -8.84 -8.60
C VAL A 236 18.39 -8.92 -7.12
N LYS A 237 19.29 -8.04 -6.68
CA LYS A 237 19.64 -7.93 -5.26
C LYS A 237 18.48 -7.40 -4.42
N VAL A 238 17.74 -6.39 -4.89
CA VAL A 238 16.52 -5.93 -4.23
C VAL A 238 15.54 -7.09 -3.99
N GLY A 239 15.35 -7.93 -5.01
CA GLY A 239 14.52 -9.14 -4.89
C GLY A 239 15.03 -10.10 -3.83
N SER A 240 16.32 -10.47 -3.90
CA SER A 240 16.90 -11.44 -2.98
C SER A 240 16.95 -10.96 -1.52
N TYR A 241 17.32 -9.69 -1.29
CA TYR A 241 17.35 -9.10 0.06
C TYR A 241 15.94 -8.95 0.66
N THR A 242 14.95 -8.61 -0.16
CA THR A 242 13.55 -8.53 0.28
C THR A 242 13.03 -9.91 0.72
N VAL A 243 13.22 -10.93 -0.11
CA VAL A 243 12.81 -12.31 0.22
C VAL A 243 13.55 -12.82 1.45
N HIS A 244 14.85 -12.55 1.57
CA HIS A 244 15.66 -12.98 2.72
C HIS A 244 15.18 -12.31 4.03
N ALA A 245 14.88 -11.02 4.02
CA ALA A 245 14.33 -10.33 5.19
C ALA A 245 13.00 -10.97 5.64
N PHE A 246 12.13 -11.33 4.69
CA PHE A 246 10.85 -11.96 5.01
C PHE A 246 11.00 -13.40 5.51
N GLN A 247 11.93 -14.17 4.98
CA GLN A 247 12.22 -15.52 5.46
C GLN A 247 12.69 -15.52 6.92
N GLN A 248 13.30 -14.43 7.38
CA GLN A 248 13.71 -14.28 8.77
C GLN A 248 12.59 -13.81 9.70
N THR A 249 11.56 -13.14 9.18
CA THR A 249 10.64 -12.36 10.02
C THR A 249 9.17 -12.64 9.82
N VAL A 250 8.73 -12.93 8.59
CA VAL A 250 7.31 -13.05 8.26
C VAL A 250 6.85 -14.49 8.50
N PRO A 251 5.84 -14.71 9.39
CA PRO A 251 5.31 -16.04 9.64
C PRO A 251 4.80 -16.73 8.37
N VAL A 252 4.98 -18.04 8.27
CA VAL A 252 4.46 -18.83 7.14
C VAL A 252 2.92 -18.82 7.03
N SER A 253 2.25 -18.52 8.13
CA SER A 253 0.79 -18.37 8.19
C SER A 253 0.28 -17.06 7.62
N MET A 254 1.15 -16.06 7.37
CA MET A 254 0.78 -14.83 6.67
C MET A 254 0.37 -15.17 5.23
N PRO A 255 -0.85 -14.85 4.80
CA PRO A 255 -1.32 -15.29 3.49
C PRO A 255 -0.76 -14.48 2.33
N GLY A 256 -0.48 -13.18 2.54
CA GLY A 256 -0.02 -12.33 1.46
C GLY A 256 0.70 -11.06 1.89
N VAL A 257 1.64 -10.67 1.04
CA VAL A 257 2.40 -9.42 1.11
C VAL A 257 2.02 -8.59 -0.10
N VAL A 258 1.52 -7.39 0.15
CA VAL A 258 1.04 -6.45 -0.86
C VAL A 258 1.95 -5.21 -0.83
N PHE A 259 3.03 -5.22 -1.59
CA PHE A 259 4.08 -4.19 -1.54
C PHE A 259 3.56 -2.78 -1.81
N LEU A 260 4.08 -1.80 -1.08
CA LEU A 260 3.99 -0.39 -1.48
C LEU A 260 5.08 -0.07 -2.52
N SER A 261 4.91 1.00 -3.31
CA SER A 261 5.90 1.44 -4.28
C SER A 261 6.93 2.44 -3.73
N GLY A 262 6.64 3.10 -2.61
CA GLY A 262 7.57 3.96 -1.88
C GLY A 262 8.15 5.15 -2.66
N GLY A 263 7.56 5.53 -3.81
CA GLY A 263 8.10 6.59 -4.68
C GLY A 263 8.99 6.10 -5.81
N MET A 264 9.15 4.78 -5.99
CA MET A 264 9.67 4.22 -7.24
C MET A 264 8.81 4.67 -8.42
N SER A 265 9.41 4.83 -9.58
CA SER A 265 8.66 5.00 -10.83
C SER A 265 7.76 3.79 -11.11
N GLU A 266 6.82 3.92 -12.02
CA GLU A 266 5.90 2.84 -12.40
C GLU A 266 6.66 1.61 -12.90
N THR A 267 7.71 1.82 -13.72
CA THR A 267 8.54 0.75 -14.25
C THR A 267 9.44 0.13 -13.19
N GLU A 268 10.11 0.95 -12.34
CA GLU A 268 10.95 0.45 -11.24
C GLU A 268 10.13 -0.45 -10.29
N ALA A 269 8.92 -0.03 -9.92
CA ALA A 269 8.05 -0.81 -9.04
C ALA A 269 7.68 -2.17 -9.66
N SER A 270 7.39 -2.20 -10.96
CA SER A 270 7.08 -3.44 -11.69
C SER A 270 8.30 -4.35 -11.80
N VAL A 271 9.48 -3.81 -12.15
CA VAL A 271 10.72 -4.60 -12.25
C VAL A 271 11.14 -5.16 -10.90
N ALA A 272 11.10 -4.36 -9.84
CA ALA A 272 11.44 -4.81 -8.48
C ALA A 272 10.49 -5.93 -8.01
N LEU A 273 9.18 -5.78 -8.21
CA LEU A 273 8.20 -6.82 -7.89
C LEU A 273 8.44 -8.11 -8.68
N ASN A 274 8.81 -7.98 -9.96
CA ASN A 274 9.12 -9.11 -10.84
C ASN A 274 10.34 -9.88 -10.33
N GLU A 275 11.41 -9.19 -9.98
CA GLU A 275 12.63 -9.83 -9.46
C GLU A 275 12.40 -10.49 -8.08
N ILE A 276 11.57 -9.91 -7.22
CA ILE A 276 11.11 -10.55 -5.97
C ILE A 276 10.41 -11.89 -6.28
N ASN A 277 9.51 -11.90 -7.28
CA ASN A 277 8.77 -13.11 -7.64
C ASN A 277 9.63 -14.15 -8.38
N LYS A 278 10.62 -13.73 -9.15
CA LYS A 278 11.62 -14.62 -9.77
C LYS A 278 12.62 -15.20 -8.79
N CYS A 279 12.90 -14.49 -7.68
CA CYS A 279 13.88 -14.92 -6.70
C CYS A 279 13.65 -16.39 -6.29
N SER A 280 14.71 -17.19 -6.28
CA SER A 280 14.67 -18.58 -5.84
C SER A 280 14.45 -18.70 -4.33
N GLY A 281 13.99 -19.85 -3.87
CA GLY A 281 13.77 -20.16 -2.46
C GLY A 281 12.30 -20.19 -2.06
N THR A 282 12.05 -20.57 -0.81
CA THR A 282 10.70 -20.74 -0.27
C THR A 282 10.04 -19.38 -0.04
N LYS A 283 8.91 -19.17 -0.68
CA LYS A 283 8.04 -17.99 -0.56
C LYS A 283 6.62 -18.46 -0.31
N PRO A 284 6.23 -18.76 0.95
CA PRO A 284 4.92 -19.33 1.25
C PRO A 284 3.78 -18.31 1.07
N TRP A 285 4.11 -17.03 0.98
CA TRP A 285 3.19 -15.91 0.86
C TRP A 285 2.86 -15.59 -0.60
N ARG A 286 1.67 -15.07 -0.87
CA ARG A 286 1.42 -14.39 -2.12
C ARG A 286 2.17 -13.06 -2.10
N LEU A 287 3.07 -12.82 -3.06
CA LEU A 287 3.85 -11.59 -3.20
C LEU A 287 3.26 -10.78 -4.36
N THR A 288 2.55 -9.71 -4.03
CA THR A 288 1.86 -8.88 -5.01
C THR A 288 1.96 -7.39 -4.64
N PHE A 289 1.17 -6.55 -5.23
CA PHE A 289 1.26 -5.09 -5.11
C PHE A 289 0.03 -4.45 -4.44
N SER A 290 0.26 -3.32 -3.78
CA SER A 290 -0.75 -2.36 -3.35
C SER A 290 -0.24 -0.96 -3.64
N TYR A 291 -0.38 -0.55 -4.91
CA TYR A 291 0.25 0.65 -5.40
C TYR A 291 -0.73 1.83 -5.49
N GLY A 292 -0.24 3.00 -5.08
CA GLY A 292 -0.87 4.30 -5.33
C GLY A 292 -0.23 4.97 -6.54
N ARG A 293 0.90 5.68 -6.32
CA ARG A 293 1.61 6.43 -7.37
C ARG A 293 2.00 5.58 -8.58
N ALA A 294 2.51 4.39 -8.35
CA ALA A 294 2.92 3.49 -9.43
C ALA A 294 1.77 2.89 -10.27
N LEU A 295 0.50 3.17 -9.91
CA LEU A 295 -0.67 2.85 -10.73
C LEU A 295 -1.43 4.09 -11.22
N GLN A 296 -1.10 5.29 -10.71
CA GLN A 296 -1.94 6.45 -10.92
C GLN A 296 -1.21 7.67 -11.49
N SER A 297 0.14 7.73 -11.43
CA SER A 297 0.86 8.94 -11.84
C SER A 297 0.68 9.27 -13.31
N SER A 298 0.85 8.31 -14.20
CA SER A 298 0.58 8.49 -15.63
C SER A 298 -0.91 8.64 -15.92
N VAL A 299 -1.78 8.00 -15.12
CA VAL A 299 -3.25 8.12 -15.28
C VAL A 299 -3.72 9.54 -15.06
N ILE A 300 -3.27 10.19 -13.98
CA ILE A 300 -3.59 11.60 -13.69
C ILE A 300 -3.05 12.52 -14.79
N GLN A 301 -1.82 12.29 -15.24
CA GLN A 301 -1.19 13.07 -16.31
C GLN A 301 -1.96 12.97 -17.63
N VAL A 302 -2.42 11.78 -17.99
CA VAL A 302 -3.22 11.55 -19.20
C VAL A 302 -4.62 12.14 -19.08
N TRP A 303 -5.23 12.05 -17.89
CA TRP A 303 -6.57 12.56 -17.66
C TRP A 303 -6.65 14.11 -17.73
N GLU A 304 -5.71 14.81 -17.12
CA GLU A 304 -5.67 16.30 -17.08
C GLU A 304 -6.98 16.96 -16.56
N GLY A 305 -7.86 16.22 -15.87
CA GLY A 305 -9.16 16.74 -15.43
C GLY A 305 -10.20 16.90 -16.56
N LYS A 306 -9.99 16.31 -17.74
CA LYS A 306 -10.82 16.48 -18.92
C LYS A 306 -11.62 15.24 -19.27
N ASP A 307 -12.91 15.40 -19.56
CA ASP A 307 -13.80 14.29 -19.89
C ASP A 307 -13.40 13.56 -21.17
N GLU A 308 -12.87 14.26 -22.18
CA GLU A 308 -12.38 13.67 -23.42
C GLU A 308 -11.18 12.75 -23.25
N ASN A 309 -10.50 12.81 -22.11
CA ASN A 309 -9.33 12.00 -21.79
C ASN A 309 -9.66 10.76 -20.94
N ILE A 310 -10.91 10.59 -20.49
CA ILE A 310 -11.31 9.51 -19.58
C ILE A 310 -10.90 8.13 -20.13
N GLU A 311 -11.28 7.81 -21.36
CA GLU A 311 -10.98 6.50 -21.95
C GLU A 311 -9.47 6.23 -22.06
N LYS A 312 -8.67 7.24 -22.40
CA LYS A 312 -7.20 7.12 -22.48
C LYS A 312 -6.59 6.88 -21.09
N ALA A 313 -7.09 7.59 -20.09
CA ALA A 313 -6.63 7.44 -18.70
C ALA A 313 -7.01 6.07 -18.14
N GLN A 314 -8.20 5.56 -18.43
CA GLN A 314 -8.64 4.21 -18.07
C GLN A 314 -7.78 3.14 -18.76
N GLN A 315 -7.46 3.31 -20.04
CA GLN A 315 -6.56 2.40 -20.76
C GLN A 315 -5.15 2.41 -20.16
N MET A 316 -4.65 3.57 -19.73
CA MET A 316 -3.37 3.68 -19.01
C MET A 316 -3.40 2.91 -17.69
N LEU A 317 -4.45 3.08 -16.87
CA LEU A 317 -4.62 2.33 -15.64
C LEU A 317 -4.62 0.82 -15.89
N LEU A 318 -5.34 0.38 -16.91
CA LEU A 318 -5.44 -1.04 -17.24
C LEU A 318 -4.06 -1.61 -17.65
N THR A 319 -3.30 -0.86 -18.46
CA THR A 319 -1.94 -1.23 -18.88
C THR A 319 -0.99 -1.36 -17.65
N LEU A 320 -1.00 -0.39 -16.75
CA LEU A 320 -0.18 -0.43 -15.54
C LEU A 320 -0.60 -1.58 -14.60
N ALA A 321 -1.90 -1.84 -14.46
CA ALA A 321 -2.41 -2.96 -13.68
C ALA A 321 -1.99 -4.31 -14.28
N GLN A 322 -2.04 -4.46 -15.61
CA GLN A 322 -1.58 -5.65 -16.32
C GLN A 322 -0.07 -5.88 -16.14
N ASN A 323 0.76 -4.85 -16.28
CA ASN A 323 2.20 -4.94 -16.07
C ASN A 323 2.52 -5.44 -14.65
N ASN A 324 1.86 -4.90 -13.64
CA ASN A 324 2.05 -5.35 -12.26
C ASN A 324 1.45 -6.74 -11.99
N SER A 325 0.41 -7.13 -12.70
CA SER A 325 -0.09 -8.51 -12.70
C SER A 325 0.99 -9.49 -13.19
N LEU A 326 1.63 -9.20 -14.33
CA LEU A 326 2.76 -10.00 -14.85
C LEU A 326 3.94 -10.01 -13.86
N ALA A 327 4.29 -8.86 -13.29
CA ALA A 327 5.35 -8.75 -12.30
C ALA A 327 5.08 -9.59 -11.03
N SER A 328 3.83 -9.64 -10.57
CA SER A 328 3.43 -10.49 -9.43
C SER A 328 3.53 -11.99 -9.72
N GLN A 329 3.72 -12.37 -10.96
CA GLN A 329 3.90 -13.74 -11.43
C GLN A 329 5.35 -14.04 -11.89
N GLY A 330 6.24 -13.03 -11.85
CA GLY A 330 7.63 -13.16 -12.30
C GLY A 330 7.79 -13.28 -13.82
N THR A 331 6.81 -12.77 -14.58
CA THR A 331 6.74 -12.87 -16.06
C THR A 331 6.73 -11.52 -16.77
N TYR A 332 6.98 -10.43 -16.04
CA TYR A 332 7.12 -9.10 -16.61
C TYR A 332 8.48 -8.97 -17.30
N ASP A 333 8.50 -8.52 -18.55
CA ASP A 333 9.67 -8.40 -19.41
C ASP A 333 10.10 -6.95 -19.72
N GLY A 334 9.43 -5.98 -19.10
CA GLY A 334 9.80 -4.57 -19.23
C GLY A 334 11.15 -4.26 -18.59
N ILE A 335 11.84 -3.28 -19.15
CA ILE A 335 13.12 -2.78 -18.65
C ILE A 335 12.95 -1.39 -18.04
N VAL A 336 13.81 -1.06 -17.07
CA VAL A 336 13.88 0.29 -16.52
C VAL A 336 14.64 1.17 -17.52
N GLU A 337 13.92 2.08 -18.15
CA GLU A 337 14.50 3.21 -18.87
C GLU A 337 14.74 4.36 -17.90
N GLU A 338 15.48 5.40 -18.31
CA GLU A 338 15.62 6.64 -17.51
C GLU A 338 14.25 7.30 -17.33
N VAL A 339 13.58 6.97 -16.22
CA VAL A 339 12.24 7.47 -15.89
C VAL A 339 12.34 8.40 -14.67
N LYS A 340 11.54 9.45 -14.68
CA LYS A 340 11.44 10.38 -13.55
C LYS A 340 10.96 9.62 -12.30
N SER A 341 11.75 9.67 -11.22
CA SER A 341 11.37 9.13 -9.91
C SER A 341 10.07 9.80 -9.41
N LEU A 342 9.21 9.01 -8.80
CA LEU A 342 7.98 9.47 -8.14
C LEU A 342 8.20 9.74 -6.65
N HIS A 343 9.47 9.79 -6.21
CA HIS A 343 9.82 10.02 -4.82
C HIS A 343 9.44 11.43 -4.37
N GLU A 344 8.78 11.52 -3.23
CA GLU A 344 8.51 12.75 -2.50
C GLU A 344 9.23 12.68 -1.15
N LYS A 345 10.15 13.62 -0.90
CA LYS A 345 10.97 13.65 0.32
C LYS A 345 10.09 13.74 1.56
N ASN A 346 10.37 12.89 2.56
CA ASN A 346 9.61 12.79 3.82
C ASN A 346 8.10 12.69 3.58
N TYR A 347 7.68 11.82 2.66
CA TYR A 347 6.30 11.69 2.25
C TYR A 347 5.37 11.36 3.42
N VAL A 348 4.53 12.30 3.78
CA VAL A 348 3.54 12.22 4.87
C VAL A 348 2.16 12.47 4.29
N TYR A 349 1.18 11.65 4.72
CA TYR A 349 -0.22 11.85 4.34
C TYR A 349 -0.87 12.95 5.17
#